data_c65cdfdfbc534baeb49cf485d9ac7fa3
#
_entry.id   c65cdfdfbc534baeb49cf485d9ac7fa3
#
_cell.length_a   1.000
_cell.length_b   1.000
_cell.length_c   1.000
_cell.angle_alpha   90.00
_cell.angle_beta   90.00
_cell.angle_gamma   90.00
#
_symmetry.space_group_name_H-M   'P 1'
#
loop_
_entity.id
_entity.type
_entity.pdbx_description
1 polymer ?
#
loop_
_entity_poly.entity_id
_entity_poly.type
_entity_poly.pdbx_seq_one_letter_code
_entity_poly.pdbx_strand_id
1 'polypeptide(L)'
;MTFAAGLQQALQLRQSDVVAELQRGDSLQDVLGRHLVTVEAMSDDEILTSVLLLSVDGKHLTTGAAPSLPKAYCEAINGLEIGPSAGSCGTAAFTGQPVYVTDIATDPLWAPYKEYALPHGLRSCWSTPIRHADGQVMGTFAIYHRSVSGPTRDELGAIEMIADNVAKAITWARNPKSGSHISDVLPRQVAALQTLAAAINLQASTLDAEGQEAVEAVVRDSAKLARIVQRHLADA
;
A
#
# COMPACT_ATOMS: atom_id res chain seq x y z
N MET A 1 -18.85 -2.63 6.12
CA MET A 1 -17.82 -3.28 5.26
C MET A 1 -17.00 -4.20 6.13
N THR A 2 -16.62 -5.35 5.64
CA THR A 2 -15.66 -6.23 6.28
C THR A 2 -14.66 -6.66 5.22
N PHE A 3 -13.38 -6.63 5.50
CA PHE A 3 -12.40 -7.21 4.59
C PHE A 3 -12.33 -8.72 4.80
N ALA A 4 -12.28 -9.46 3.70
CA ALA A 4 -12.21 -10.92 3.73
C ALA A 4 -11.05 -11.42 4.59
N ALA A 5 -11.23 -12.57 5.22
CA ALA A 5 -10.15 -13.26 5.91
C ALA A 5 -9.00 -13.50 4.92
N GLY A 6 -7.81 -13.02 5.24
CA GLY A 6 -6.65 -13.13 4.35
C GLY A 6 -6.22 -11.81 3.70
N LEU A 7 -6.96 -10.70 3.85
CA LEU A 7 -6.52 -9.40 3.35
C LEU A 7 -5.12 -9.03 3.85
N GLN A 8 -4.84 -9.24 5.12
CA GLN A 8 -3.50 -8.96 5.68
C GLN A 8 -2.41 -9.76 4.97
N GLN A 9 -2.65 -11.04 4.73
CA GLN A 9 -1.71 -11.90 4.00
C GLN A 9 -1.56 -11.43 2.54
N ALA A 10 -2.67 -11.10 1.87
CA ALA A 10 -2.64 -10.59 0.51
C ALA A 10 -1.87 -9.26 0.41
N LEU A 11 -2.08 -8.34 1.36
CA LEU A 11 -1.35 -7.07 1.42
C LEU A 11 0.14 -7.25 1.71
N GLN A 12 0.52 -8.23 2.55
CA GLN A 12 1.93 -8.58 2.79
C GLN A 12 2.61 -9.13 1.54
N LEU A 13 1.94 -10.02 0.80
CA LEU A 13 2.43 -10.53 -0.47
C LEU A 13 2.57 -9.39 -1.50
N ARG A 14 1.53 -8.57 -1.64
CA ARG A 14 1.56 -7.42 -2.55
C ARG A 14 2.68 -6.42 -2.24
N GLN A 15 3.09 -6.29 -0.99
CA GLN A 15 4.19 -5.40 -0.60
C GLN A 15 5.51 -5.75 -1.30
N SER A 16 5.82 -7.04 -1.42
CA SER A 16 7.01 -7.52 -2.15
C SER A 16 6.85 -7.37 -3.66
N ASP A 17 5.66 -7.65 -4.18
CA ASP A 17 5.36 -7.61 -5.61
C ASP A 17 5.43 -6.20 -6.18
N VAL A 18 4.90 -5.21 -5.45
CA VAL A 18 4.86 -3.80 -5.87
C VAL A 18 6.25 -3.28 -6.27
N VAL A 19 7.25 -3.52 -5.43
CA VAL A 19 8.63 -3.11 -5.74
C VAL A 19 9.21 -3.92 -6.90
N ALA A 20 8.97 -5.23 -6.93
CA ALA A 20 9.46 -6.10 -8.01
C ALA A 20 8.85 -5.74 -9.38
N GLU A 21 7.58 -5.35 -9.42
CA GLU A 21 6.89 -4.89 -10.63
C GLU A 21 7.53 -3.60 -11.16
N LEU A 22 7.76 -2.62 -10.30
CA LEU A 22 8.44 -1.37 -10.65
C LEU A 22 9.89 -1.60 -11.14
N GLN A 23 10.62 -2.53 -10.51
CA GLN A 23 11.97 -2.92 -10.95
C GLN A 23 11.99 -3.57 -12.34
N ARG A 24 10.93 -4.27 -12.72
CA ARG A 24 10.76 -4.83 -14.07
C ARG A 24 10.39 -3.79 -15.13
N GLY A 25 10.12 -2.55 -14.72
CA GLY A 25 9.79 -1.45 -15.61
C GLY A 25 8.29 -1.18 -15.76
N ASP A 26 7.44 -1.80 -14.94
CA ASP A 26 6.01 -1.48 -14.92
C ASP A 26 5.80 -0.02 -14.48
N SER A 27 4.79 0.64 -15.03
CA SER A 27 4.49 2.02 -14.63
C SER A 27 3.93 2.06 -13.20
N LEU A 28 4.19 3.15 -12.46
CA LEU A 28 3.59 3.36 -11.14
C LEU A 28 2.06 3.25 -11.18
N GLN A 29 1.44 3.79 -12.24
CA GLN A 29 -0.01 3.75 -12.43
C GLN A 29 -0.54 2.32 -12.53
N ASP A 30 0.12 1.45 -13.31
CA ASP A 30 -0.29 0.05 -13.47
C ASP A 30 -0.12 -0.74 -12.17
N VAL A 31 1.00 -0.51 -11.48
CA VAL A 31 1.29 -1.17 -10.19
C VAL A 31 0.26 -0.78 -9.14
N LEU A 32 -0.03 0.52 -9.01
CA LEU A 32 -1.07 1.02 -8.11
C LEU A 32 -2.45 0.48 -8.51
N GLY A 33 -2.77 0.47 -9.80
CA GLY A 33 -4.03 -0.06 -10.31
C GLY A 33 -4.25 -1.53 -9.91
N ARG A 34 -3.26 -2.40 -10.11
CA ARG A 34 -3.31 -3.82 -9.69
C ARG A 34 -3.44 -3.96 -8.17
N HIS A 35 -2.76 -3.11 -7.41
CA HIS A 35 -2.88 -3.12 -5.95
C HIS A 35 -4.30 -2.79 -5.52
N LEU A 36 -4.91 -1.74 -6.08
CA LEU A 36 -6.26 -1.32 -5.76
C LEU A 36 -7.32 -2.34 -6.18
N VAL A 37 -7.17 -2.97 -7.35
CA VAL A 37 -8.05 -4.09 -7.77
C VAL A 37 -8.01 -5.24 -6.76
N THR A 38 -6.83 -5.56 -6.22
CA THR A 38 -6.72 -6.59 -5.17
C THR A 38 -7.47 -6.17 -3.91
N VAL A 39 -7.37 -4.90 -3.49
CA VAL A 39 -8.08 -4.36 -2.32
C VAL A 39 -9.60 -4.43 -2.52
N GLU A 40 -10.09 -4.00 -3.68
CA GLU A 40 -11.52 -4.03 -4.03
C GLU A 40 -12.07 -5.46 -4.05
N ALA A 41 -11.32 -6.42 -4.61
CA ALA A 41 -11.70 -7.82 -4.69
C ALA A 41 -11.73 -8.53 -3.32
N MET A 42 -11.04 -7.99 -2.31
CA MET A 42 -10.99 -8.56 -0.96
C MET A 42 -11.96 -7.90 0.02
N SER A 43 -12.79 -6.98 -0.44
CA SER A 43 -13.88 -6.41 0.33
C SER A 43 -15.15 -7.24 0.16
N ASP A 44 -15.88 -7.49 1.26
CA ASP A 44 -17.19 -8.13 1.21
C ASP A 44 -18.28 -7.20 0.62
N ASP A 45 -18.04 -5.89 0.63
CA ASP A 45 -18.90 -4.87 0.04
C ASP A 45 -18.32 -4.35 -1.27
N GLU A 46 -19.19 -3.86 -2.14
CA GLU A 46 -18.78 -3.16 -3.36
C GLU A 46 -18.16 -1.81 -3.00
N ILE A 47 -16.83 -1.78 -2.90
CA ILE A 47 -16.05 -0.55 -2.72
C ILE A 47 -15.36 -0.15 -4.02
N LEU A 48 -15.11 1.16 -4.15
CA LEU A 48 -14.28 1.70 -5.21
C LEU A 48 -13.12 2.45 -4.57
N THR A 49 -11.94 2.35 -5.15
CA THR A 49 -10.75 2.90 -4.54
C THR A 49 -10.01 3.86 -5.46
N SER A 50 -9.26 4.79 -4.88
CA SER A 50 -8.33 5.64 -5.62
C SER A 50 -7.07 5.95 -4.85
N VAL A 51 -6.01 6.18 -5.61
CA VAL A 51 -4.79 6.86 -5.17
C VAL A 51 -4.67 8.15 -5.95
N LEU A 52 -4.65 9.27 -5.23
CA LEU A 52 -4.32 10.57 -5.81
C LEU A 52 -2.90 10.95 -5.37
N LEU A 53 -2.10 11.44 -6.31
CA LEU A 53 -0.72 11.85 -6.08
C LEU A 53 -0.64 13.35 -5.88
N LEU A 54 0.06 13.78 -4.84
CA LEU A 54 0.33 15.19 -4.62
C LEU A 54 1.38 15.66 -5.63
N SER A 55 1.06 16.76 -6.31
CA SER A 55 1.93 17.41 -7.28
C SER A 55 3.23 17.91 -6.65
N VAL A 56 4.24 18.16 -7.47
CA VAL A 56 5.56 18.61 -7.01
C VAL A 56 5.51 19.96 -6.28
N ASP A 57 4.57 20.84 -6.67
CA ASP A 57 4.34 22.13 -6.00
C ASP A 57 3.62 21.99 -4.66
N GLY A 58 3.16 20.78 -4.30
CA GLY A 58 2.47 20.49 -3.06
C GLY A 58 1.06 21.06 -2.96
N LYS A 59 0.42 21.45 -4.08
CA LYS A 59 -0.86 22.16 -4.07
C LYS A 59 -2.02 21.42 -4.70
N HIS A 60 -1.77 20.46 -5.58
CA HIS A 60 -2.80 19.81 -6.38
C HIS A 60 -2.73 18.30 -6.27
N LEU A 61 -3.86 17.64 -6.36
CA LEU A 61 -3.96 16.18 -6.43
C LEU A 61 -4.25 15.73 -7.86
N THR A 62 -3.43 14.82 -8.38
CA THR A 62 -3.64 14.19 -9.69
C THR A 62 -3.90 12.70 -9.54
N THR A 63 -4.64 12.12 -10.47
CA THR A 63 -4.98 10.69 -10.44
C THR A 63 -3.73 9.82 -10.63
N GLY A 64 -3.37 9.05 -9.60
CA GLY A 64 -2.35 8.01 -9.68
C GLY A 64 -2.95 6.68 -10.16
N ALA A 65 -4.04 6.24 -9.55
CA ALA A 65 -4.82 5.07 -9.97
C ALA A 65 -6.25 5.15 -9.40
N ALA A 66 -7.23 4.68 -10.17
CA ALA A 66 -8.63 4.61 -9.76
C ALA A 66 -9.35 3.56 -10.64
N PRO A 67 -9.09 2.25 -10.43
CA PRO A 67 -9.44 1.23 -11.41
C PRO A 67 -10.95 1.10 -11.65
N SER A 68 -11.77 1.25 -10.61
CA SER A 68 -13.22 1.03 -10.68
C SER A 68 -14.05 2.30 -10.55
N LEU A 69 -13.42 3.46 -10.31
CA LEU A 69 -14.14 4.73 -10.28
C LEU A 69 -14.57 5.17 -11.69
N PRO A 70 -15.74 5.79 -11.82
CA PRO A 70 -16.19 6.33 -13.09
C PRO A 70 -15.21 7.33 -13.70
N LYS A 71 -14.85 7.14 -14.96
CA LYS A 71 -13.87 7.99 -15.65
C LYS A 71 -14.23 9.48 -15.60
N ALA A 72 -15.52 9.81 -15.80
CA ALA A 72 -16.00 11.19 -15.76
C ALA A 72 -15.79 11.83 -14.37
N TYR A 73 -15.96 11.04 -13.29
CA TYR A 73 -15.66 11.51 -11.95
C TYR A 73 -14.15 11.76 -11.75
N CYS A 74 -13.29 10.80 -12.17
CA CYS A 74 -11.84 10.96 -12.10
C CYS A 74 -11.34 12.19 -12.87
N GLU A 75 -11.89 12.44 -14.06
CA GLU A 75 -11.57 13.62 -14.87
C GLU A 75 -11.98 14.93 -14.18
N ALA A 76 -13.17 14.96 -13.56
CA ALA A 76 -13.68 16.14 -12.87
C ALA A 76 -12.85 16.53 -11.63
N ILE A 77 -12.28 15.55 -10.92
CA ILE A 77 -11.48 15.81 -9.69
C ILE A 77 -9.96 15.87 -9.95
N ASN A 78 -9.52 15.60 -11.19
CA ASN A 78 -8.09 15.56 -11.49
C ASN A 78 -7.50 16.98 -11.52
N GLY A 79 -6.46 17.20 -10.74
CA GLY A 79 -5.79 18.49 -10.61
C GLY A 79 -6.48 19.47 -9.66
N LEU A 80 -7.44 19.04 -8.85
CA LEU A 80 -8.05 19.91 -7.83
C LEU A 80 -7.03 20.30 -6.76
N GLU A 81 -7.15 21.58 -6.31
CA GLU A 81 -6.31 22.13 -5.27
C GLU A 81 -6.66 21.53 -3.91
N ILE A 82 -5.62 21.24 -3.09
CA ILE A 82 -5.82 20.82 -1.70
C ILE A 82 -6.19 22.01 -0.83
N GLY A 83 -6.91 21.74 0.25
CA GLY A 83 -7.32 22.81 1.16
C GLY A 83 -8.07 22.31 2.38
N PRO A 84 -8.40 23.20 3.33
CA PRO A 84 -9.08 22.83 4.57
C PRO A 84 -10.53 22.33 4.36
N SER A 85 -11.11 22.56 3.17
CA SER A 85 -12.47 22.15 2.80
C SER A 85 -12.52 21.68 1.34
N ALA A 86 -11.65 20.73 0.97
CA ALA A 86 -11.50 20.26 -0.41
C ALA A 86 -11.89 18.77 -0.54
N GLY A 87 -13.09 18.42 -0.15
CA GLY A 87 -13.58 17.05 -0.06
C GLY A 87 -12.75 16.22 0.92
N SER A 88 -12.86 14.88 0.87
CA SER A 88 -12.07 14.04 1.77
C SER A 88 -10.58 14.06 1.40
N CYS A 89 -10.24 13.84 0.11
CA CYS A 89 -8.85 13.71 -0.32
C CYS A 89 -8.05 15.01 -0.21
N GLY A 90 -8.60 16.12 -0.71
CA GLY A 90 -7.91 17.41 -0.65
C GLY A 90 -7.72 17.91 0.78
N THR A 91 -8.70 17.67 1.66
CA THR A 91 -8.60 17.99 3.08
C THR A 91 -7.60 17.08 3.80
N ALA A 92 -7.58 15.77 3.51
CA ALA A 92 -6.62 14.84 4.09
C ALA A 92 -5.18 15.18 3.66
N ALA A 93 -4.97 15.53 2.38
CA ALA A 93 -3.66 15.96 1.90
C ALA A 93 -3.17 17.24 2.56
N PHE A 94 -4.09 18.23 2.74
CA PHE A 94 -3.78 19.52 3.32
C PHE A 94 -3.46 19.44 4.82
N THR A 95 -4.31 18.73 5.59
CA THR A 95 -4.16 18.61 7.05
C THR A 95 -3.13 17.55 7.44
N GLY A 96 -2.82 16.64 6.50
CA GLY A 96 -2.05 15.46 6.81
C GLY A 96 -2.76 14.50 7.79
N GLN A 97 -4.07 14.55 7.95
CA GLN A 97 -4.85 13.69 8.82
C GLN A 97 -5.90 12.92 8.00
N PRO A 98 -6.28 11.70 8.41
CA PRO A 98 -7.38 11.00 7.77
C PRO A 98 -8.69 11.79 7.85
N VAL A 99 -9.49 11.74 6.79
CA VAL A 99 -10.79 12.40 6.69
C VAL A 99 -11.83 11.37 6.23
N TYR A 100 -12.76 11.02 7.11
CA TYR A 100 -13.77 10.01 6.87
C TYR A 100 -15.15 10.65 6.78
N VAL A 101 -15.59 10.95 5.55
CA VAL A 101 -16.92 11.51 5.28
C VAL A 101 -17.91 10.36 5.11
N THR A 102 -18.89 10.29 6.00
CA THR A 102 -19.91 9.24 6.05
C THR A 102 -21.08 9.48 5.10
N ASP A 103 -21.38 10.72 4.77
CA ASP A 103 -22.39 11.09 3.77
C ASP A 103 -21.97 12.32 2.95
N ILE A 104 -21.57 12.09 1.71
CA ILE A 104 -21.14 13.11 0.75
C ILE A 104 -22.24 14.16 0.49
N ALA A 105 -23.52 13.74 0.55
CA ALA A 105 -24.64 14.64 0.21
C ALA A 105 -24.77 15.80 1.22
N THR A 106 -24.43 15.56 2.47
CA THR A 106 -24.69 16.48 3.60
C THR A 106 -23.42 17.06 4.22
N ASP A 107 -22.26 16.44 3.99
CA ASP A 107 -21.00 16.87 4.60
C ASP A 107 -20.51 18.22 4.00
N PRO A 108 -20.16 19.21 4.84
CA PRO A 108 -19.73 20.53 4.38
C PRO A 108 -18.44 20.51 3.58
N LEU A 109 -17.52 19.54 3.80
CA LEU A 109 -16.29 19.39 3.01
C LEU A 109 -16.59 19.08 1.55
N TRP A 110 -17.74 18.47 1.28
CA TRP A 110 -18.16 18.07 -0.05
C TRP A 110 -19.12 19.07 -0.73
N ALA A 111 -19.49 20.15 -0.06
CA ALA A 111 -20.42 21.14 -0.63
C ALA A 111 -20.04 21.60 -2.04
N PRO A 112 -18.76 21.88 -2.39
CA PRO A 112 -18.35 22.24 -3.74
C PRO A 112 -18.20 21.06 -4.70
N TYR A 113 -18.15 19.81 -4.20
CA TYR A 113 -17.72 18.63 -4.97
C TYR A 113 -18.80 17.56 -5.12
N LYS A 114 -19.87 17.61 -4.32
CA LYS A 114 -20.93 16.59 -4.30
C LYS A 114 -21.61 16.39 -5.66
N GLU A 115 -21.73 17.43 -6.47
CA GLU A 115 -22.32 17.37 -7.80
C GLU A 115 -21.47 16.54 -8.78
N TYR A 116 -20.18 16.32 -8.51
CA TYR A 116 -19.34 15.43 -9.27
C TYR A 116 -19.49 13.96 -8.80
N ALA A 117 -19.78 13.72 -7.53
CA ALA A 117 -19.81 12.39 -6.93
C ALA A 117 -21.18 11.72 -6.94
N LEU A 118 -22.24 12.45 -6.54
CA LEU A 118 -23.60 11.91 -6.37
C LEU A 118 -24.21 11.31 -7.64
N PRO A 119 -24.03 11.89 -8.86
CA PRO A 119 -24.55 11.29 -10.09
C PRO A 119 -23.98 9.90 -10.39
N HIS A 120 -22.81 9.57 -9.81
CA HIS A 120 -22.17 8.27 -9.94
C HIS A 120 -22.50 7.31 -8.78
N GLY A 121 -23.42 7.69 -7.90
CA GLY A 121 -23.84 6.87 -6.76
C GLY A 121 -22.83 6.83 -5.61
N LEU A 122 -21.83 7.72 -5.57
CA LEU A 122 -20.86 7.78 -4.48
C LEU A 122 -21.49 8.49 -3.28
N ARG A 123 -21.63 7.81 -2.15
CA ARG A 123 -22.33 8.31 -0.97
C ARG A 123 -21.44 8.57 0.23
N SER A 124 -20.34 7.85 0.40
CA SER A 124 -19.32 8.13 1.41
C SER A 124 -17.93 8.05 0.81
N CYS A 125 -16.96 8.75 1.44
CA CYS A 125 -15.57 8.75 1.03
C CYS A 125 -14.64 8.85 2.24
N TRP A 126 -13.80 7.84 2.41
CA TRP A 126 -12.80 7.77 3.46
C TRP A 126 -11.43 7.97 2.84
N SER A 127 -10.74 9.01 3.23
CA SER A 127 -9.43 9.34 2.68
C SER A 127 -8.35 9.36 3.76
N THR A 128 -7.23 8.69 3.47
CA THR A 128 -6.06 8.60 4.34
C THR A 128 -4.85 9.17 3.61
N PRO A 129 -4.05 10.06 4.23
CA PRO A 129 -2.86 10.58 3.61
C PRO A 129 -1.79 9.49 3.48
N ILE A 130 -1.17 9.42 2.31
CA ILE A 130 -0.02 8.55 2.02
C ILE A 130 1.24 9.35 2.38
N ARG A 131 2.06 8.80 3.30
CA ARG A 131 3.21 9.52 3.84
C ARG A 131 4.53 8.86 3.44
N HIS A 132 5.50 9.70 3.16
CA HIS A 132 6.89 9.31 3.13
C HIS A 132 7.41 9.05 4.57
N ALA A 133 8.55 8.36 4.71
CA ALA A 133 9.13 8.02 6.01
C ALA A 133 9.49 9.24 6.88
N ASP A 134 9.72 10.41 6.29
CA ASP A 134 9.96 11.68 6.98
C ASP A 134 8.67 12.40 7.40
N GLY A 135 7.50 11.81 7.12
CA GLY A 135 6.18 12.35 7.45
C GLY A 135 5.55 13.23 6.35
N GLN A 136 6.27 13.55 5.27
CA GLN A 136 5.74 14.35 4.16
C GLN A 136 4.59 13.61 3.46
N VAL A 137 3.50 14.31 3.17
CA VAL A 137 2.38 13.79 2.40
C VAL A 137 2.78 13.69 0.91
N MET A 138 2.61 12.50 0.33
CA MET A 138 2.89 12.22 -1.08
C MET A 138 1.62 12.11 -1.93
N GLY A 139 0.47 11.99 -1.28
CA GLY A 139 -0.81 11.79 -1.91
C GLY A 139 -1.86 11.31 -0.91
N THR A 140 -2.97 10.77 -1.41
CA THR A 140 -4.02 10.17 -0.59
C THR A 140 -4.50 8.85 -1.18
N PHE A 141 -4.83 7.90 -0.30
CA PHE A 141 -5.60 6.71 -0.62
C PHE A 141 -7.04 6.94 -0.18
N ALA A 142 -8.02 6.62 -1.01
CA ALA A 142 -9.42 6.77 -0.67
C ALA A 142 -10.25 5.54 -1.03
N ILE A 143 -11.24 5.27 -0.17
CA ILE A 143 -12.30 4.28 -0.36
C ILE A 143 -13.63 5.02 -0.51
N TYR A 144 -14.41 4.65 -1.52
CA TYR A 144 -15.74 5.16 -1.78
C TYR A 144 -16.77 4.05 -1.64
N HIS A 145 -17.94 4.38 -1.11
CA HIS A 145 -19.09 3.48 -1.02
C HIS A 145 -20.31 4.09 -1.69
N ARG A 146 -21.21 3.22 -2.13
CA ARG A 146 -22.53 3.60 -2.66
C ARG A 146 -23.59 3.78 -1.57
N SER A 147 -23.21 3.54 -0.32
CA SER A 147 -24.04 3.72 0.89
C SER A 147 -23.44 4.76 1.81
N VAL A 148 -24.26 5.30 2.71
CA VAL A 148 -23.81 6.12 3.84
C VAL A 148 -23.15 5.19 4.85
N SER A 149 -21.84 5.36 5.07
CA SER A 149 -21.07 4.49 5.96
C SER A 149 -19.83 5.17 6.52
N GLY A 150 -19.38 4.73 7.70
CA GLY A 150 -18.13 5.13 8.33
C GLY A 150 -17.25 3.91 8.64
N PRO A 151 -15.92 4.06 8.75
CA PRO A 151 -15.03 2.94 8.97
C PRO A 151 -15.17 2.35 10.36
N THR A 152 -15.11 1.03 10.45
CA THR A 152 -14.94 0.28 11.69
C THR A 152 -13.48 0.30 12.15
N ARG A 153 -13.22 -0.12 13.38
CA ARG A 153 -11.85 -0.18 13.91
C ARG A 153 -10.96 -1.15 13.10
N ASP A 154 -11.50 -2.28 12.65
CA ASP A 154 -10.74 -3.27 11.90
C ASP A 154 -10.39 -2.77 10.50
N GLU A 155 -11.29 -2.00 9.89
CA GLU A 155 -11.05 -1.36 8.59
C GLU A 155 -9.97 -0.28 8.65
N LEU A 156 -9.88 0.46 9.76
CA LEU A 156 -8.81 1.46 9.94
C LEU A 156 -7.42 0.84 9.86
N GLY A 157 -7.21 -0.33 10.49
CA GLY A 157 -5.94 -1.05 10.40
C GLY A 157 -5.61 -1.53 8.99
N ALA A 158 -6.61 -1.99 8.23
CA ALA A 158 -6.42 -2.38 6.83
C ALA A 158 -6.10 -1.17 5.94
N ILE A 159 -6.77 -0.04 6.15
CA ILE A 159 -6.53 1.21 5.42
C ILE A 159 -5.09 1.69 5.61
N GLU A 160 -4.56 1.63 6.83
CA GLU A 160 -3.16 1.99 7.12
C GLU A 160 -2.18 1.08 6.37
N MET A 161 -2.39 -0.24 6.37
CA MET A 161 -1.53 -1.18 5.63
C MET A 161 -1.56 -0.93 4.11
N ILE A 162 -2.72 -0.60 3.55
CA ILE A 162 -2.86 -0.27 2.12
C ILE A 162 -2.08 1.02 1.82
N ALA A 163 -2.25 2.07 2.64
CA ALA A 163 -1.55 3.34 2.48
C ALA A 163 -0.02 3.16 2.56
N ASP A 164 0.48 2.31 3.46
CA ASP A 164 1.90 1.98 3.58
C ASP A 164 2.46 1.28 2.33
N ASN A 165 1.71 0.34 1.75
CA ASN A 165 2.12 -0.33 0.51
C ASN A 165 2.19 0.66 -0.67
N VAL A 166 1.20 1.54 -0.77
CA VAL A 166 1.18 2.60 -1.77
C VAL A 166 2.34 3.58 -1.55
N ALA A 167 2.64 3.95 -0.30
CA ALA A 167 3.77 4.83 0.05
C ALA A 167 5.11 4.26 -0.44
N LYS A 168 5.33 2.95 -0.28
CA LYS A 168 6.53 2.26 -0.77
C LYS A 168 6.65 2.31 -2.29
N ALA A 169 5.53 2.08 -3.01
CA ALA A 169 5.50 2.19 -4.47
C ALA A 169 5.86 3.58 -4.96
N ILE A 170 5.24 4.62 -4.38
CA ILE A 170 5.48 6.01 -4.75
C ILE A 170 6.91 6.42 -4.43
N THR A 171 7.43 6.05 -3.25
CA THR A 171 8.80 6.35 -2.83
C THR A 171 9.80 5.74 -3.80
N TRP A 172 9.62 4.47 -4.16
CA TRP A 172 10.49 3.81 -5.13
C TRP A 172 10.42 4.47 -6.51
N ALA A 173 9.24 4.76 -7.01
CA ALA A 173 9.04 5.36 -8.33
C ALA A 173 9.64 6.78 -8.43
N ARG A 174 9.59 7.55 -7.34
CA ARG A 174 10.19 8.90 -7.27
C ARG A 174 11.71 8.87 -7.12
N ASN A 175 12.28 7.79 -6.58
CA ASN A 175 13.71 7.65 -6.35
C ASN A 175 14.22 6.22 -6.62
N PRO A 176 14.24 5.79 -7.90
CA PRO A 176 14.64 4.42 -8.27
C PRO A 176 16.07 4.07 -7.87
N LYS A 177 16.93 5.08 -7.70
CA LYS A 177 18.34 4.88 -7.28
C LYS A 177 18.48 4.64 -5.77
N SER A 178 17.53 5.07 -4.95
CA SER A 178 17.48 4.69 -3.53
C SER A 178 16.90 3.30 -3.30
N GLY A 179 16.29 2.72 -4.32
CA GLY A 179 15.79 1.35 -4.39
C GLY A 179 16.87 0.29 -4.70
N SER A 180 18.15 0.61 -4.57
CA SER A 180 19.21 -0.40 -4.46
C SER A 180 19.12 -1.18 -3.12
N HIS A 181 17.88 -1.38 -2.66
CA HIS A 181 17.52 -2.09 -1.44
C HIS A 181 17.71 -3.61 -1.50
N ILE A 182 18.22 -4.16 -2.59
CA ILE A 182 18.75 -5.52 -2.53
C ILE A 182 19.85 -5.56 -1.47
N SER A 183 20.69 -4.52 -1.39
CA SER A 183 21.75 -4.40 -0.38
C SER A 183 21.23 -4.29 1.07
N ASP A 184 20.01 -3.78 1.30
CA ASP A 184 19.47 -3.64 2.66
C ASP A 184 18.45 -4.73 3.02
N VAL A 185 17.65 -5.17 2.04
CA VAL A 185 16.60 -6.20 2.27
C VAL A 185 17.18 -7.60 2.27
N LEU A 186 18.09 -7.88 1.34
CA LEU A 186 18.68 -9.22 1.21
C LEU A 186 19.44 -9.66 2.48
N PRO A 187 20.28 -8.83 3.12
CA PRO A 187 20.91 -9.18 4.38
C PRO A 187 19.93 -9.45 5.52
N ARG A 188 18.84 -8.68 5.60
CA ARG A 188 17.80 -8.87 6.64
C ARG A 188 17.03 -10.17 6.41
N GLN A 189 16.68 -10.50 5.17
CA GLN A 189 16.01 -11.76 4.84
C GLN A 189 16.92 -12.96 5.08
N VAL A 190 18.19 -12.85 4.73
CA VAL A 190 19.18 -13.90 5.00
C VAL A 190 19.39 -14.08 6.50
N ALA A 191 19.46 -13.01 7.28
CA ALA A 191 19.54 -13.07 8.73
C ALA A 191 18.30 -13.72 9.35
N ALA A 192 17.09 -13.42 8.86
CA ALA A 192 15.86 -14.05 9.30
C ALA A 192 15.84 -15.56 8.98
N LEU A 193 16.30 -15.97 7.80
CA LEU A 193 16.45 -17.38 7.44
C LEU A 193 17.46 -18.10 8.32
N GLN A 194 18.58 -17.46 8.66
CA GLN A 194 19.57 -18.01 9.57
C GLN A 194 19.02 -18.20 11.00
N THR A 195 18.23 -17.21 11.47
CA THR A 195 17.57 -17.30 12.78
C THR A 195 16.57 -18.45 12.81
N LEU A 196 15.77 -18.60 11.75
CA LEU A 196 14.82 -19.70 11.61
C LEU A 196 15.53 -21.06 11.53
N ALA A 197 16.59 -21.17 10.73
CA ALA A 197 17.40 -22.37 10.62
C ALA A 197 18.03 -22.77 11.97
N ALA A 198 18.53 -21.79 12.74
CA ALA A 198 19.06 -22.01 14.08
C ALA A 198 17.98 -22.50 15.06
N ALA A 199 16.77 -21.91 15.02
CA ALA A 199 15.65 -22.34 15.85
C ALA A 199 15.19 -23.78 15.52
N ILE A 200 15.14 -24.15 14.26
CA ILE A 200 14.83 -25.51 13.83
C ILE A 200 15.92 -26.48 14.29
N ASN A 201 17.20 -26.09 14.20
CA ASN A 201 18.32 -26.93 14.62
C ASN A 201 18.30 -27.22 16.14
N LEU A 202 17.82 -26.29 16.95
CA LEU A 202 17.63 -26.50 18.39
C LEU A 202 16.63 -27.62 18.72
N GLN A 203 15.69 -27.90 17.82
CA GLN A 203 14.69 -28.95 17.96
C GLN A 203 15.03 -30.23 17.19
N ALA A 204 16.14 -30.23 16.45
CA ALA A 204 16.53 -31.34 15.59
C ALA A 204 16.77 -32.66 16.35
N SER A 205 17.17 -32.59 17.63
CA SER A 205 17.40 -33.78 18.48
C SER A 205 16.14 -34.62 18.71
N THR A 206 14.96 -34.07 18.42
CA THR A 206 13.67 -34.80 18.53
C THR A 206 13.25 -35.50 17.24
N LEU A 207 14.00 -35.30 16.16
CA LEU A 207 13.73 -35.85 14.83
C LEU A 207 14.48 -37.19 14.66
N ASP A 208 14.01 -37.99 13.71
CA ASP A 208 14.74 -39.16 13.21
C ASP A 208 16.00 -38.76 12.42
N ALA A 209 16.80 -39.74 12.02
CA ALA A 209 18.07 -39.49 11.35
C ALA A 209 17.91 -38.74 10.03
N GLU A 210 16.85 -38.99 9.26
CA GLU A 210 16.54 -38.31 8.00
C GLU A 210 16.13 -36.84 8.24
N GLY A 211 15.32 -36.59 9.27
CA GLY A 211 14.95 -35.25 9.69
C GLY A 211 16.13 -34.42 10.20
N GLN A 212 17.07 -35.04 10.94
CA GLN A 212 18.29 -34.38 11.41
C GLN A 212 19.20 -33.99 10.23
N GLU A 213 19.40 -34.87 9.25
CA GLU A 213 20.19 -34.59 8.04
C GLU A 213 19.56 -33.43 7.23
N ALA A 214 18.23 -33.41 7.08
CA ALA A 214 17.51 -32.32 6.41
C ALA A 214 17.72 -30.97 7.12
N VAL A 215 17.66 -30.94 8.44
CA VAL A 215 17.91 -29.71 9.22
C VAL A 215 19.36 -29.23 9.07
N GLU A 216 20.33 -30.13 9.13
CA GLU A 216 21.74 -29.78 8.91
C GLU A 216 21.97 -29.21 7.51
N ALA A 217 21.31 -29.72 6.49
CA ALA A 217 21.36 -29.19 5.13
C ALA A 217 20.82 -27.77 5.07
N VAL A 218 19.67 -27.48 5.69
CA VAL A 218 19.05 -26.13 5.73
C VAL A 218 19.98 -25.14 6.44
N VAL A 219 20.57 -25.51 7.57
CA VAL A 219 21.53 -24.65 8.31
C VAL A 219 22.75 -24.35 7.45
N ARG A 220 23.33 -25.35 6.83
CA ARG A 220 24.51 -25.23 5.96
C ARG A 220 24.23 -24.32 4.75
N ASP A 221 23.09 -24.51 4.09
CA ASP A 221 22.74 -23.77 2.88
C ASP A 221 22.36 -22.32 3.18
N SER A 222 21.71 -22.06 4.33
CA SER A 222 21.44 -20.69 4.79
C SER A 222 22.73 -19.91 5.07
N ALA A 223 23.74 -20.58 5.68
CA ALA A 223 25.07 -19.98 5.90
C ALA A 223 25.83 -19.72 4.60
N LYS A 224 25.68 -20.60 3.59
CA LYS A 224 26.27 -20.42 2.26
C LYS A 224 25.64 -19.23 1.53
N LEU A 225 24.32 -19.12 1.57
CA LEU A 225 23.59 -18.00 1.00
C LEU A 225 24.02 -16.66 1.61
N ALA A 226 24.16 -16.61 2.94
CA ALA A 226 24.65 -15.41 3.64
C ALA A 226 26.01 -14.93 3.14
N ARG A 227 26.94 -15.87 2.95
CA ARG A 227 28.30 -15.55 2.43
C ARG A 227 28.26 -15.05 1.00
N ILE A 228 27.39 -15.61 0.14
CA ILE A 228 27.22 -15.17 -1.25
C ILE A 228 26.69 -13.73 -1.27
N VAL A 229 25.64 -13.44 -0.48
CA VAL A 229 25.04 -12.11 -0.38
C VAL A 229 26.06 -11.09 0.13
N GLN A 230 26.78 -11.39 1.23
CA GLN A 230 27.80 -10.48 1.77
C GLN A 230 28.92 -10.17 0.76
N ARG A 231 29.34 -11.16 -0.04
CA ARG A 231 30.35 -10.95 -1.09
C ARG A 231 29.86 -10.02 -2.18
N HIS A 232 28.65 -10.24 -2.70
CA HIS A 232 28.08 -9.38 -3.75
C HIS A 232 27.81 -7.94 -3.28
N LEU A 233 27.54 -7.74 -1.98
CA LEU A 233 27.36 -6.41 -1.42
C LEU A 233 28.68 -5.68 -1.15
N ALA A 234 29.77 -6.42 -1.00
CA ALA A 234 31.13 -5.83 -0.84
C ALA A 234 31.75 -5.43 -2.19
N ASP A 235 31.26 -6.03 -3.29
CA ASP A 235 31.76 -5.78 -4.65
C ASP A 235 30.89 -4.75 -5.42
N ALA A 236 29.82 -4.20 -4.81
CA ALA A 236 28.89 -3.23 -5.39
C ALA A 236 29.09 -1.82 -4.82
#